data_6b30f6431ace79a3287f131d8647a56a
#
_entry.id   6b30f6431ace79a3287f131d8647a56a
#
_cell.length_a   1.000
_cell.length_b   1.000
_cell.length_c   1.000
_cell.angle_alpha   90.00
_cell.angle_beta   90.00
_cell.angle_gamma   90.00
#
_symmetry.space_group_name_H-M   'P 1'
#
loop_
_entity.id
_entity.type
_entity.pdbx_description
1 polymer ?
#
loop_
_entity_poly.entity_id
_entity_poly.type
_entity_poly.pdbx_seq_one_letter_code
_entity_poly.pdbx_strand_id
1 'polypeptide(L)'
;MDVAQQGEGIVDVNTHLVDLIQWECFPEQIIDYKKDINVNSAKRWSTDMTLAQFKDITQLEQFPDYLKKDVKGDVLKVYSNGEINYTIRGVHAKASVTWAYKAPEGGGDTHYSIMRGTKANLVIRQGAEQKYQPVLSIEPLENTADFEQKLVLAVAKIAQKFPGIEVQKNAKGWDVIVPDKY
;
A
#
# COMPACT_ATOMS: atom_id res chain seq x y z
N MET A 1 -16.24 6.06 10.65
CA MET A 1 -16.05 5.19 11.84
C MET A 1 -17.14 4.13 11.97
N ASP A 2 -18.30 4.30 11.39
CA ASP A 2 -19.30 3.22 11.29
C ASP A 2 -19.00 2.32 10.10
N VAL A 3 -18.40 1.17 10.37
CA VAL A 3 -18.03 0.19 9.33
C VAL A 3 -19.24 -0.38 8.58
N ALA A 4 -20.43 -0.28 9.13
CA ALA A 4 -21.66 -0.68 8.43
C ALA A 4 -22.03 0.26 7.29
N GLN A 5 -21.58 1.51 7.35
CA GLN A 5 -21.80 2.51 6.30
C GLN A 5 -20.60 2.69 5.37
N GLN A 6 -19.38 2.74 5.93
CA GLN A 6 -18.17 3.02 5.15
C GLN A 6 -17.45 1.74 4.67
N GLY A 7 -17.75 0.60 5.25
CA GLY A 7 -16.94 -0.60 5.13
C GLY A 7 -15.77 -0.60 6.13
N GLU A 8 -15.10 -1.73 6.19
CA GLU A 8 -13.89 -1.90 7.00
C GLU A 8 -12.65 -1.48 6.19
N GLY A 9 -11.49 -1.35 6.82
CA GLY A 9 -10.26 -0.94 6.15
C GLY A 9 -9.90 -1.78 4.92
N ILE A 10 -10.26 -3.07 4.90
CA ILE A 10 -10.09 -3.93 3.71
C ILE A 10 -10.96 -3.44 2.53
N VAL A 11 -12.14 -2.90 2.79
CA VAL A 11 -13.07 -2.46 1.74
C VAL A 11 -12.80 -1.03 1.31
N ASP A 12 -12.38 -0.18 2.23
CA ASP A 12 -12.11 1.23 1.96
C ASP A 12 -10.74 1.42 1.29
N VAL A 13 -9.64 1.26 2.02
CA VAL A 13 -8.29 1.59 1.52
C VAL A 13 -7.67 0.44 0.71
N ASN A 14 -7.87 -0.82 1.11
CA ASN A 14 -7.25 -1.95 0.43
C ASN A 14 -7.75 -2.18 -1.00
N THR A 15 -8.88 -1.63 -1.40
CA THR A 15 -9.36 -1.66 -2.79
C THR A 15 -8.33 -1.05 -3.73
N HIS A 16 -7.69 0.05 -3.34
CA HIS A 16 -6.61 0.67 -4.12
C HIS A 16 -5.40 -0.25 -4.27
N LEU A 17 -5.02 -0.95 -3.19
CA LEU A 17 -3.87 -1.87 -3.23
C LEU A 17 -4.15 -3.10 -4.08
N VAL A 18 -5.38 -3.63 -4.05
CA VAL A 18 -5.80 -4.74 -4.90
C VAL A 18 -5.78 -4.33 -6.37
N ASP A 19 -6.24 -3.12 -6.69
CA ASP A 19 -6.23 -2.57 -8.04
C ASP A 19 -4.79 -2.39 -8.56
N LEU A 20 -3.91 -1.80 -7.75
CA LEU A 20 -2.48 -1.66 -8.08
C LEU A 20 -1.81 -3.01 -8.36
N ILE A 21 -2.07 -4.05 -7.56
CA ILE A 21 -1.53 -5.39 -7.78
C ILE A 21 -1.99 -5.94 -9.15
N GLN A 22 -3.24 -5.68 -9.55
CA GLN A 22 -3.73 -6.11 -10.86
C GLN A 22 -3.04 -5.35 -12.01
N TRP A 23 -2.88 -4.05 -11.88
CA TRP A 23 -2.19 -3.23 -12.87
C TRP A 23 -0.71 -3.63 -13.04
N GLU A 24 -0.03 -3.87 -11.93
CA GLU A 24 1.39 -4.21 -11.91
C GLU A 24 1.66 -5.62 -12.46
N CYS A 25 0.85 -6.60 -12.05
CA CYS A 25 1.09 -8.00 -12.40
C CYS A 25 0.40 -8.44 -13.70
N PHE A 26 -0.69 -7.79 -14.09
CA PHE A 26 -1.53 -8.20 -15.22
C PHE A 26 -1.94 -7.00 -16.10
N PRO A 27 -0.97 -6.17 -16.58
CA PRO A 27 -1.31 -5.00 -17.38
C PRO A 27 -2.12 -5.35 -18.62
N GLU A 28 -3.16 -4.55 -18.89
CA GLU A 28 -4.06 -4.70 -20.05
C GLU A 28 -4.84 -6.03 -20.10
N GLN A 29 -4.93 -6.75 -18.99
CA GLN A 29 -5.66 -8.02 -18.90
C GLN A 29 -6.95 -7.84 -18.10
N ILE A 30 -8.02 -8.50 -18.58
CA ILE A 30 -9.28 -8.57 -17.83
C ILE A 30 -9.18 -9.69 -16.80
N ILE A 31 -9.42 -9.37 -15.54
CA ILE A 31 -9.45 -10.32 -14.43
C ILE A 31 -10.90 -10.69 -14.12
N ASP A 32 -11.23 -11.97 -14.19
CA ASP A 32 -12.51 -12.50 -13.72
C ASP A 32 -12.36 -12.94 -12.26
N TYR A 33 -12.92 -12.15 -11.33
CA TYR A 33 -12.77 -12.42 -9.90
C TYR A 33 -13.29 -13.81 -9.46
N LYS A 34 -14.22 -14.42 -10.20
CA LYS A 34 -14.75 -15.76 -9.87
C LYS A 34 -13.83 -16.90 -10.32
N LYS A 35 -13.01 -16.66 -11.33
CA LYS A 35 -12.15 -17.70 -11.93
C LYS A 35 -10.68 -17.50 -11.61
N ASP A 36 -10.25 -16.23 -11.60
CA ASP A 36 -8.85 -15.87 -11.54
C ASP A 36 -8.36 -15.62 -10.11
N ILE A 37 -9.30 -15.37 -9.15
CA ILE A 37 -8.95 -15.01 -7.77
C ILE A 37 -9.41 -16.10 -6.80
N ASN A 38 -8.50 -16.51 -5.90
CA ASN A 38 -8.81 -17.37 -4.78
C ASN A 38 -8.33 -16.73 -3.48
N VAL A 39 -9.25 -16.45 -2.55
CA VAL A 39 -8.93 -15.88 -1.24
C VAL A 39 -8.43 -16.99 -0.32
N ASN A 40 -7.20 -16.88 0.16
CA ASN A 40 -6.58 -17.85 1.04
C ASN A 40 -6.87 -17.57 2.51
N SER A 41 -6.76 -16.31 2.91
CA SER A 41 -7.11 -15.86 4.26
C SER A 41 -7.40 -14.36 4.30
N ALA A 42 -8.21 -13.96 5.28
CA ALA A 42 -8.43 -12.57 5.61
C ALA A 42 -8.54 -12.43 7.12
N LYS A 43 -8.09 -11.30 7.64
CA LYS A 43 -8.27 -10.93 9.04
C LYS A 43 -8.54 -9.44 9.18
N ARG A 44 -9.24 -9.07 10.24
CA ARG A 44 -9.48 -7.69 10.63
C ARG A 44 -9.16 -7.47 12.09
N TRP A 45 -8.86 -6.25 12.45
CA TRP A 45 -8.67 -5.83 13.83
C TRP A 45 -9.04 -4.36 14.00
N SER A 46 -9.36 -3.98 15.24
CA SER A 46 -9.72 -2.60 15.55
C SER A 46 -8.52 -1.77 15.97
N THR A 47 -8.58 -0.48 15.70
CA THR A 47 -7.86 0.54 16.43
C THR A 47 -8.74 1.00 17.58
N ASP A 48 -8.18 1.04 18.79
CA ASP A 48 -8.88 1.49 19.97
C ASP A 48 -8.85 3.03 20.02
N MET A 49 -10.04 3.62 20.11
CA MET A 49 -10.20 5.07 20.16
C MET A 49 -10.89 5.49 21.46
N THR A 50 -10.22 6.31 22.24
CA THR A 50 -10.81 6.91 23.43
C THR A 50 -11.85 7.98 23.07
N LEU A 51 -12.74 8.33 24.01
CA LEU A 51 -13.69 9.42 23.79
C LEU A 51 -12.99 10.75 23.51
N ALA A 52 -11.84 11.01 24.15
CA ALA A 52 -11.05 12.22 23.90
C ALA A 52 -10.54 12.28 22.44
N GLN A 53 -10.02 11.17 21.93
CA GLN A 53 -9.58 11.07 20.53
C GLN A 53 -10.74 11.19 19.55
N PHE A 54 -11.90 10.57 19.87
CA PHE A 54 -13.11 10.70 19.08
C PHE A 54 -13.58 12.14 18.99
N LYS A 55 -13.62 12.84 20.13
CA LYS A 55 -13.96 14.25 20.23
C LYS A 55 -13.00 15.15 19.45
N ASP A 56 -11.70 14.88 19.49
CA ASP A 56 -10.68 15.63 18.74
C ASP A 56 -10.94 15.58 17.22
N ILE A 57 -11.38 14.43 16.70
CA ILE A 57 -11.67 14.27 15.25
C ILE A 57 -13.05 14.82 14.89
N THR A 58 -14.08 14.46 15.67
CA THR A 58 -15.48 14.65 15.27
C THR A 58 -16.14 15.89 15.84
N GLN A 59 -15.54 16.49 16.87
CA GLN A 59 -16.08 17.57 17.68
C GLN A 59 -17.36 17.19 18.44
N LEU A 60 -17.66 15.87 18.57
CA LEU A 60 -18.81 15.37 19.32
C LEU A 60 -18.39 15.02 20.75
N GLU A 61 -19.23 15.39 21.73
CA GLU A 61 -18.95 15.21 23.16
C GLU A 61 -19.15 13.76 23.65
N GLN A 62 -19.82 12.91 22.85
CA GLN A 62 -20.12 11.52 23.19
C GLN A 62 -20.21 10.65 21.94
N PHE A 63 -20.05 9.35 22.12
CA PHE A 63 -20.29 8.41 21.03
C PHE A 63 -21.78 8.40 20.64
N PRO A 64 -22.12 8.63 19.36
CA PRO A 64 -23.50 8.51 18.88
C PRO A 64 -24.07 7.11 19.09
N ASP A 65 -25.39 7.02 19.17
CA ASP A 65 -26.09 5.74 19.44
C ASP A 65 -25.75 4.64 18.44
N TYR A 66 -25.55 4.97 17.18
CA TYR A 66 -25.22 4.00 16.15
C TYR A 66 -23.80 3.40 16.29
N LEU A 67 -22.90 4.03 17.04
CA LEU A 67 -21.57 3.50 17.36
C LEU A 67 -21.53 2.71 18.68
N LYS A 68 -22.54 2.79 19.54
CA LYS A 68 -22.54 2.16 20.87
C LYS A 68 -22.32 0.64 20.81
N LYS A 69 -22.73 -0.02 19.73
CA LYS A 69 -22.49 -1.45 19.49
C LYS A 69 -21.01 -1.83 19.48
N ASP A 70 -20.15 -0.89 19.07
CA ASP A 70 -18.69 -1.07 18.94
C ASP A 70 -17.93 -0.44 20.12
N VAL A 71 -18.61 0.15 21.11
CA VAL A 71 -18.02 0.69 22.33
C VAL A 71 -17.87 -0.43 23.36
N LYS A 72 -16.68 -0.59 23.92
CA LYS A 72 -16.39 -1.50 25.04
C LYS A 72 -15.76 -0.71 26.17
N GLY A 73 -16.50 -0.60 27.30
CA GLY A 73 -16.16 0.37 28.35
C GLY A 73 -16.22 1.79 27.78
N ASP A 74 -15.14 2.54 27.90
CA ASP A 74 -15.01 3.91 27.38
C ASP A 74 -14.22 4.01 26.07
N VAL A 75 -14.08 2.87 25.34
CA VAL A 75 -13.27 2.78 24.12
C VAL A 75 -14.12 2.32 22.95
N LEU A 76 -14.10 3.08 21.87
CA LEU A 76 -14.67 2.70 20.58
C LEU A 76 -13.68 1.80 19.82
N LYS A 77 -14.12 0.63 19.40
CA LYS A 77 -13.38 -0.31 18.55
C LYS A 77 -13.61 0.06 17.08
N VAL A 78 -12.66 0.76 16.46
CA VAL A 78 -12.75 1.16 15.05
C VAL A 78 -12.10 0.09 14.17
N TYR A 79 -12.92 -0.70 13.44
CA TYR A 79 -12.45 -1.77 12.56
C TYR A 79 -11.95 -1.23 11.22
N SER A 80 -10.91 -0.41 11.28
CA SER A 80 -10.27 0.23 10.13
C SER A 80 -9.05 -0.54 9.60
N ASN A 81 -8.69 -1.65 10.25
CA ASN A 81 -7.50 -2.43 9.91
C ASN A 81 -7.89 -3.79 9.32
N GLY A 82 -7.11 -4.22 8.34
CA GLY A 82 -7.33 -5.52 7.75
C GLY A 82 -6.16 -6.01 6.90
N GLU A 83 -6.19 -7.30 6.63
CA GLU A 83 -5.23 -7.98 5.77
C GLU A 83 -5.96 -9.06 4.98
N ILE A 84 -5.65 -9.16 3.70
CA ILE A 84 -6.13 -10.21 2.82
C ILE A 84 -4.95 -10.86 2.11
N ASN A 85 -4.91 -12.19 2.10
CA ASN A 85 -3.99 -13.00 1.32
C ASN A 85 -4.79 -13.78 0.28
N TYR A 86 -4.40 -13.69 -0.97
CA TYR A 86 -5.09 -14.33 -2.08
C TYR A 86 -4.11 -14.73 -3.19
N THR A 87 -4.56 -15.56 -4.11
CA THR A 87 -3.87 -15.82 -5.37
C THR A 87 -4.67 -15.26 -6.52
N ILE A 88 -3.97 -14.67 -7.48
CA ILE A 88 -4.53 -14.19 -8.75
C ILE A 88 -3.75 -14.84 -9.90
N ARG A 89 -4.41 -15.72 -10.66
CA ARG A 89 -3.77 -16.52 -11.73
C ARG A 89 -2.46 -17.17 -11.30
N GLY A 90 -2.43 -17.73 -10.09
CA GLY A 90 -1.24 -18.36 -9.52
C GLY A 90 -0.20 -17.42 -8.91
N VAL A 91 -0.32 -16.12 -9.06
CA VAL A 91 0.52 -15.13 -8.37
C VAL A 91 -0.03 -14.92 -6.95
N HIS A 92 0.82 -15.09 -5.94
CA HIS A 92 0.45 -14.84 -4.56
C HIS A 92 0.48 -13.35 -4.27
N ALA A 93 -0.60 -12.83 -3.70
CA ALA A 93 -0.76 -11.43 -3.35
C ALA A 93 -1.18 -11.26 -1.89
N LYS A 94 -0.71 -10.20 -1.27
CA LYS A 94 -1.08 -9.78 0.06
C LYS A 94 -1.31 -8.27 0.06
N ALA A 95 -2.47 -7.85 0.53
CA ALA A 95 -2.77 -6.46 0.80
C ALA A 95 -3.13 -6.28 2.28
N SER A 96 -2.67 -5.21 2.90
CA SER A 96 -2.99 -4.89 4.29
C SER A 96 -3.04 -3.38 4.52
N VAL A 97 -3.90 -2.98 5.45
CA VAL A 97 -4.03 -1.59 5.89
C VAL A 97 -4.05 -1.52 7.41
N THR A 98 -3.41 -0.51 7.96
CA THR A 98 -3.47 -0.18 9.37
C THR A 98 -3.70 1.32 9.53
N TRP A 99 -4.73 1.67 10.27
CA TRP A 99 -5.02 3.04 10.64
C TRP A 99 -4.65 3.29 12.11
N ALA A 100 -3.75 4.21 12.35
CA ALA A 100 -3.22 4.50 13.67
C ALA A 100 -3.81 5.77 14.32
N TYR A 101 -5.04 6.12 13.96
CA TYR A 101 -5.77 7.32 14.44
C TYR A 101 -5.20 8.64 13.93
N LYS A 102 -3.94 8.95 14.18
CA LYS A 102 -3.30 10.22 13.82
C LYS A 102 -1.84 9.98 13.49
N ALA A 103 -1.38 10.58 12.40
CA ALA A 103 0.04 10.61 12.10
C ALA A 103 0.80 11.41 13.20
N PRO A 104 2.06 11.07 13.50
CA PRO A 104 2.91 11.90 14.35
C PRO A 104 3.06 13.30 13.74
N GLU A 105 3.41 14.28 14.57
CA GLU A 105 3.64 15.65 14.10
C GLU A 105 4.73 15.66 13.02
N GLY A 106 4.46 16.35 11.90
CA GLY A 106 5.30 16.34 10.70
C GLY A 106 5.30 15.01 9.93
N GLY A 107 4.48 14.06 10.34
CA GLY A 107 4.29 12.80 9.67
C GLY A 107 3.25 12.86 8.56
N GLY A 108 3.12 11.75 7.82
CA GLY A 108 2.13 11.57 6.77
C GLY A 108 1.77 10.09 6.62
N ASP A 109 0.99 9.79 5.60
CA ASP A 109 0.66 8.41 5.27
C ASP A 109 1.90 7.65 4.82
N THR A 110 1.97 6.38 5.23
CA THR A 110 3.05 5.49 4.84
C THR A 110 2.56 4.47 3.84
N HIS A 111 3.43 4.14 2.88
CA HIS A 111 3.16 3.06 1.93
C HIS A 111 4.39 2.18 1.77
N TYR A 112 4.13 0.89 1.66
CA TYR A 112 5.14 -0.10 1.31
C TYR A 112 4.52 -1.12 0.36
N SER A 113 5.14 -1.30 -0.80
CA SER A 113 4.82 -2.40 -1.70
C SER A 113 6.09 -3.09 -2.20
N ILE A 114 5.97 -4.36 -2.53
CA ILE A 114 7.05 -5.15 -3.12
C ILE A 114 6.48 -6.11 -4.15
N MET A 115 6.98 -6.01 -5.38
CA MET A 115 6.78 -6.99 -6.44
C MET A 115 8.06 -7.82 -6.56
N ARG A 116 7.95 -9.12 -6.26
CA ARG A 116 9.09 -10.05 -6.30
C ARG A 116 9.22 -10.67 -7.67
N GLY A 117 10.26 -10.28 -8.38
CA GLY A 117 10.64 -10.88 -9.67
C GLY A 117 11.73 -11.94 -9.51
N THR A 118 12.03 -12.62 -10.62
CA THR A 118 13.07 -13.67 -10.66
C THR A 118 14.50 -13.12 -10.72
N LYS A 119 14.68 -11.84 -10.98
CA LYS A 119 16.00 -11.19 -11.08
C LYS A 119 16.13 -9.99 -10.13
N ALA A 120 15.04 -9.32 -9.83
CA ALA A 120 15.01 -8.18 -8.93
C ALA A 120 13.64 -8.05 -8.25
N ASN A 121 13.61 -7.34 -7.14
CA ASN A 121 12.38 -6.85 -6.54
C ASN A 121 12.17 -5.38 -6.96
N LEU A 122 10.94 -5.01 -7.26
CA LEU A 122 10.51 -3.62 -7.35
C LEU A 122 9.87 -3.25 -6.01
N VAL A 123 10.37 -2.21 -5.38
CA VAL A 123 9.96 -1.85 -4.02
C VAL A 123 9.58 -0.38 -3.98
N ILE A 124 8.37 -0.08 -3.54
CA ILE A 124 7.97 1.30 -3.25
C ILE A 124 7.99 1.48 -1.73
N ARG A 125 8.68 2.53 -1.29
CA ARG A 125 8.70 2.97 0.10
C ARG A 125 8.24 4.41 0.19
N GLN A 126 7.36 4.66 1.13
CA GLN A 126 6.90 6.00 1.51
C GLN A 126 6.81 6.05 3.03
N GLY A 127 7.79 6.61 3.66
CA GLY A 127 7.91 6.72 5.10
C GLY A 127 8.74 7.93 5.50
N ALA A 128 9.10 8.03 6.76
CA ALA A 128 9.90 9.15 7.28
C ALA A 128 11.25 9.30 6.57
N GLU A 129 11.93 8.19 6.26
CA GLU A 129 13.20 8.18 5.53
C GLU A 129 13.06 8.76 4.10
N GLN A 130 11.91 8.59 3.47
CA GLN A 130 11.57 9.14 2.17
C GLN A 130 10.84 10.49 2.27
N LYS A 131 10.80 11.12 3.46
CA LYS A 131 10.03 12.36 3.73
C LYS A 131 8.56 12.25 3.31
N TYR A 132 7.99 11.05 3.47
CA TYR A 132 6.61 10.69 3.07
C TYR A 132 6.31 10.87 1.58
N GLN A 133 7.34 10.86 0.73
CA GLN A 133 7.20 10.80 -0.73
C GLN A 133 7.46 9.37 -1.23
N PRO A 134 6.69 8.85 -2.19
CA PRO A 134 6.91 7.50 -2.71
C PRO A 134 8.22 7.42 -3.50
N VAL A 135 9.06 6.46 -3.17
CA VAL A 135 10.31 6.15 -3.87
C VAL A 135 10.25 4.73 -4.39
N LEU A 136 10.35 4.56 -5.70
CA LEU A 136 10.47 3.26 -6.36
C LEU A 136 11.94 2.85 -6.44
N SER A 137 12.28 1.70 -5.84
CA SER A 137 13.61 1.12 -5.89
C SER A 137 13.61 -0.21 -6.65
N ILE A 138 14.70 -0.47 -7.37
CA ILE A 138 14.98 -1.74 -8.03
C ILE A 138 16.09 -2.43 -7.24
N GLU A 139 15.75 -3.52 -6.55
CA GLU A 139 16.67 -4.27 -5.70
C GLU A 139 17.00 -5.62 -6.39
N PRO A 140 18.19 -5.78 -6.99
CA PRO A 140 18.57 -7.02 -7.67
C PRO A 140 18.74 -8.16 -6.65
N LEU A 141 18.40 -9.38 -7.06
CA LEU A 141 18.72 -10.57 -6.26
C LEU A 141 20.22 -10.88 -6.30
N GLU A 142 20.84 -10.58 -7.44
CA GLU A 142 22.30 -10.64 -7.62
C GLU A 142 22.76 -9.35 -8.32
N ASN A 143 23.64 -8.62 -7.66
CA ASN A 143 24.17 -7.35 -8.20
C ASN A 143 25.36 -7.64 -9.13
N THR A 144 25.08 -7.92 -10.39
CA THR A 144 26.09 -8.21 -11.43
C THR A 144 26.17 -7.08 -12.45
N ALA A 145 27.35 -6.96 -13.11
CA ALA A 145 27.53 -5.99 -14.19
C ALA A 145 26.56 -6.23 -15.36
N ASP A 146 26.20 -7.49 -15.65
CA ASP A 146 25.22 -7.85 -16.66
C ASP A 146 23.82 -7.33 -16.30
N PHE A 147 23.42 -7.45 -15.02
CA PHE A 147 22.15 -6.90 -14.55
C PHE A 147 22.12 -5.37 -14.70
N GLU A 148 23.17 -4.68 -14.25
CA GLU A 148 23.27 -3.22 -14.35
C GLU A 148 23.19 -2.74 -15.81
N GLN A 149 23.89 -3.40 -16.70
CA GLN A 149 23.84 -3.07 -18.14
C GLN A 149 22.43 -3.24 -18.73
N LYS A 150 21.76 -4.34 -18.40
CA LYS A 150 20.38 -4.61 -18.83
C LYS A 150 19.38 -3.62 -18.24
N LEU A 151 19.57 -3.23 -16.99
CA LEU A 151 18.74 -2.22 -16.33
C LEU A 151 18.85 -0.87 -17.02
N VAL A 152 20.07 -0.40 -17.29
CA VAL A 152 20.31 0.87 -18.01
C VAL A 152 19.62 0.87 -19.37
N LEU A 153 19.74 -0.23 -20.12
CA LEU A 153 19.06 -0.36 -21.42
C LEU A 153 17.54 -0.36 -21.32
N ALA A 154 16.99 -1.00 -20.26
CA ALA A 154 15.54 -1.02 -20.03
C ALA A 154 15.03 0.38 -19.67
N VAL A 155 15.72 1.09 -18.77
CA VAL A 155 15.38 2.46 -18.39
C VAL A 155 15.48 3.41 -19.58
N ALA A 156 16.50 3.28 -20.43
CA ALA A 156 16.62 4.09 -21.63
C ALA A 156 15.43 3.92 -22.60
N LYS A 157 14.84 2.71 -22.69
CA LYS A 157 13.62 2.49 -23.47
C LYS A 157 12.40 3.18 -22.82
N ILE A 158 12.28 3.12 -21.50
CA ILE A 158 11.19 3.79 -20.75
C ILE A 158 11.32 5.31 -20.92
N ALA A 159 12.53 5.85 -20.85
CA ALA A 159 12.82 7.27 -21.02
C ALA A 159 12.46 7.82 -22.42
N GLN A 160 12.36 6.98 -23.45
CA GLN A 160 11.82 7.39 -24.75
C GLN A 160 10.34 7.80 -24.68
N LYS A 161 9.56 7.10 -23.85
CA LYS A 161 8.14 7.39 -23.62
C LYS A 161 7.94 8.41 -22.50
N PHE A 162 8.81 8.39 -21.49
CA PHE A 162 8.76 9.24 -20.31
C PHE A 162 10.11 9.98 -20.13
N PRO A 163 10.35 11.07 -20.89
CA PRO A 163 11.64 11.77 -20.88
C PRO A 163 12.02 12.32 -19.52
N GLY A 164 13.23 11.99 -19.07
CA GLY A 164 13.79 12.38 -17.78
C GLY A 164 13.71 11.32 -16.71
N ILE A 165 13.08 10.16 -16.99
CA ILE A 165 13.20 9.02 -16.09
C ILE A 165 14.62 8.45 -16.19
N GLU A 166 15.25 8.27 -15.02
CA GLU A 166 16.59 7.73 -14.88
C GLU A 166 16.69 6.87 -13.61
N VAL A 167 17.80 6.20 -13.41
CA VAL A 167 18.09 5.43 -12.19
C VAL A 167 19.33 5.95 -11.52
N GLN A 168 19.28 6.06 -10.19
CA GLN A 168 20.39 6.44 -9.33
C GLN A 168 20.75 5.29 -8.40
N LYS A 169 22.03 4.93 -8.36
CA LYS A 169 22.52 3.85 -7.50
C LYS A 169 22.38 4.20 -6.02
N ASN A 170 21.88 3.24 -5.25
CA ASN A 170 21.77 3.31 -3.79
C ASN A 170 22.44 2.09 -3.13
N ALA A 171 22.34 1.96 -1.81
CA ALA A 171 22.97 0.87 -1.06
C ALA A 171 22.42 -0.53 -1.37
N LYS A 172 21.18 -0.63 -1.90
CA LYS A 172 20.49 -1.92 -2.17
C LYS A 172 20.31 -2.20 -3.65
N GLY A 173 20.60 -1.23 -4.52
CA GLY A 173 20.40 -1.33 -5.95
C GLY A 173 20.26 0.06 -6.56
N TRP A 174 19.07 0.41 -7.08
CA TRP A 174 18.83 1.69 -7.75
C TRP A 174 17.47 2.25 -7.37
N ASP A 175 17.43 3.57 -7.15
CA ASP A 175 16.18 4.32 -7.09
C ASP A 175 15.82 4.84 -8.48
N VAL A 176 14.54 4.78 -8.81
CA VAL A 176 14.00 5.34 -10.04
C VAL A 176 13.68 6.81 -9.78
N ILE A 177 14.32 7.68 -10.53
CA ILE A 177 14.07 9.12 -10.48
C ILE A 177 12.99 9.47 -11.49
N VAL A 178 11.86 9.95 -10.97
CA VAL A 178 10.71 10.36 -11.76
C VAL A 178 10.63 11.88 -11.72
N PRO A 179 10.65 12.58 -12.88
CA PRO A 179 10.49 14.04 -12.90
C PRO A 179 9.12 14.49 -12.36
N ASP A 180 9.07 15.66 -11.71
CA ASP A 180 7.86 16.24 -11.10
C ASP A 180 6.69 16.48 -12.08
N LYS A 181 6.97 16.45 -13.36
CA LYS A 181 5.93 16.63 -14.40
C LYS A 181 5.04 15.39 -14.63
N TYR A 182 5.34 14.26 -13.97
CA TYR A 182 4.55 13.02 -14.08
C TYR A 182 3.79 12.70 -12.77
#